data_c4742cfdd06d033f5353cc9d85b7c8ad
#
_entry.id   c4742cfdd06d033f5353cc9d85b7c8ad
#
_cell.length_a   1.000
_cell.length_b   1.000
_cell.length_c   1.000
_cell.angle_alpha   90.00
_cell.angle_beta   90.00
_cell.angle_gamma   90.00
#
_symmetry.space_group_name_H-M   'P 1'
#
loop_
_entity.id
_entity.type
_entity.pdbx_description
1 polymer ?
#
loop_
_entity_poly.entity_id
_entity_poly.type
_entity_poly.pdbx_seq_one_letter_code
_entity_poly.pdbx_strand_id
1 'polypeptide(L)'
;MNTLVALCAVGAEKILGNEIKHLGYKLESNAPGRVSFFGDDDALFRTNLCLRTADRVYLQLAKYSAYNFDELYDGAYAIAWQDFLKKDTRVVVDKVRTYKSKLNSEHSIQGMVHKAIYSKCGDVWHMSSMPETGVRPSAPLCP
;
A
#
# COMPACT_ATOMS: atom_id res chain seq x y z
N MET A 1 -0.15 -15.52 3.87
CA MET A 1 -0.63 -15.22 2.52
C MET A 1 -1.04 -13.76 2.48
N ASN A 2 -0.50 -13.01 1.55
CA ASN A 2 -0.68 -11.57 1.46
C ASN A 2 -1.63 -11.22 0.32
N THR A 3 -2.35 -10.10 0.45
CA THR A 3 -3.13 -9.54 -0.65
C THR A 3 -2.25 -8.59 -1.46
N LEU A 4 -2.21 -8.80 -2.76
CA LEU A 4 -1.49 -7.96 -3.71
C LEU A 4 -2.48 -7.25 -4.63
N VAL A 5 -2.14 -6.05 -5.05
CA VAL A 5 -2.97 -5.24 -5.96
C VAL A 5 -2.15 -4.88 -7.19
N ALA A 6 -2.61 -5.32 -8.35
CA ALA A 6 -2.03 -4.95 -9.63
C ALA A 6 -2.85 -3.82 -10.28
N LEU A 7 -2.18 -2.77 -10.68
CA LEU A 7 -2.80 -1.65 -11.39
C LEU A 7 -2.67 -1.84 -12.90
N CYS A 8 -3.73 -1.49 -13.62
CA CYS A 8 -3.76 -1.55 -15.08
C CYS A 8 -4.58 -0.39 -15.66
N ALA A 9 -4.56 -0.27 -16.98
CA ALA A 9 -5.50 0.62 -17.69
C ALA A 9 -6.94 0.13 -17.49
N VAL A 10 -7.87 1.06 -17.35
CA VAL A 10 -9.30 0.75 -17.25
C VAL A 10 -9.75 0.01 -18.53
N GLY A 11 -10.39 -1.13 -18.35
CA GLY A 11 -10.78 -2.03 -19.42
C GLY A 11 -9.85 -3.25 -19.63
N ALA A 12 -8.65 -3.23 -19.07
CA ALA A 12 -7.68 -4.33 -19.16
C ALA A 12 -7.74 -5.32 -17.97
N GLU A 13 -8.64 -5.13 -17.04
CA GLU A 13 -8.72 -5.93 -15.79
C GLU A 13 -8.91 -7.42 -16.06
N LYS A 14 -9.72 -7.77 -17.06
CA LYS A 14 -9.97 -9.18 -17.42
C LYS A 14 -8.71 -9.84 -17.97
N ILE A 15 -7.96 -9.15 -18.80
CA ILE A 15 -6.70 -9.64 -19.37
C ILE A 15 -5.67 -9.82 -18.26
N LEU A 16 -5.53 -8.82 -17.42
CA LEU A 16 -4.64 -8.88 -16.26
C LEU A 16 -5.00 -10.02 -15.30
N GLY A 17 -6.31 -10.19 -15.02
CA GLY A 17 -6.79 -11.29 -14.19
C GLY A 17 -6.45 -12.66 -14.77
N ASN A 18 -6.52 -12.82 -16.07
CA ASN A 18 -6.12 -14.07 -16.74
C ASN A 18 -4.61 -14.31 -16.64
N GLU A 19 -3.78 -13.29 -16.80
CA GLU A 19 -2.33 -13.39 -16.59
C GLU A 19 -2.00 -13.84 -15.17
N ILE A 20 -2.65 -13.25 -14.17
CA ILE A 20 -2.45 -13.61 -12.75
C ILE A 20 -2.84 -15.07 -12.48
N LYS A 21 -3.96 -15.53 -13.04
CA LYS A 21 -4.40 -16.93 -12.95
C LYS A 21 -3.40 -17.90 -13.60
N HIS A 22 -2.83 -17.53 -14.73
CA HIS A 22 -1.80 -18.34 -15.41
C HIS A 22 -0.52 -18.49 -14.57
N LEU A 23 -0.20 -17.51 -13.73
CA LEU A 23 0.90 -17.62 -12.79
C LEU A 23 0.58 -18.48 -11.57
N GLY A 24 -0.67 -18.94 -11.43
CA GLY A 24 -1.11 -19.81 -10.35
C GLY A 24 -1.69 -19.10 -9.12
N TYR A 25 -1.95 -17.81 -9.21
CA TYR A 25 -2.52 -17.02 -8.11
C TYR A 25 -4.04 -16.93 -8.18
N LYS A 26 -4.67 -16.87 -7.02
CA LYS A 26 -6.13 -16.75 -6.90
C LYS A 26 -6.52 -15.28 -6.83
N LEU A 27 -7.48 -14.89 -7.66
CA LEU A 27 -8.05 -13.54 -7.63
C LEU A 27 -8.95 -13.36 -6.41
N GLU A 28 -8.86 -12.20 -5.78
CA GLU A 28 -9.76 -11.77 -4.72
C GLU A 28 -10.92 -10.93 -5.28
N SER A 29 -10.59 -9.84 -5.95
CA SER A 29 -11.58 -8.91 -6.49
C SER A 29 -11.04 -8.14 -7.69
N ASN A 30 -11.94 -7.64 -8.51
CA ASN A 30 -11.66 -6.74 -9.60
C ASN A 30 -12.39 -5.41 -9.37
N ALA A 31 -11.69 -4.32 -9.60
CA ALA A 31 -12.25 -2.98 -9.63
C ALA A 31 -11.70 -2.23 -10.85
N PRO A 32 -12.34 -1.15 -11.31
CA PRO A 32 -11.83 -0.39 -12.44
C PRO A 32 -10.38 0.04 -12.25
N GLY A 33 -9.51 -0.38 -13.16
CA GLY A 33 -8.08 -0.08 -13.14
C GLY A 33 -7.23 -0.91 -12.18
N ARG A 34 -7.80 -1.88 -11.46
CA ARG A 34 -7.05 -2.71 -10.51
C ARG A 34 -7.61 -4.11 -10.34
N VAL A 35 -6.72 -5.05 -10.05
CA VAL A 35 -7.06 -6.44 -9.74
C VAL A 35 -6.35 -6.84 -8.46
N SER A 36 -7.10 -7.33 -7.48
CA SER A 36 -6.56 -7.83 -6.21
C SER A 36 -6.46 -9.35 -6.25
N PHE A 37 -5.38 -9.89 -5.76
CA PHE A 37 -5.12 -11.32 -5.73
C PHE A 37 -4.32 -11.74 -4.49
N PHE A 38 -4.36 -13.02 -4.17
CA PHE A 38 -3.59 -13.59 -3.07
C PHE A 38 -2.26 -14.13 -3.55
N GLY A 39 -1.20 -13.83 -2.84
CA GLY A 39 0.14 -14.31 -3.14
C GLY A 39 0.98 -14.56 -1.89
N ASP A 40 2.06 -15.30 -2.06
CA ASP A 40 3.11 -15.50 -1.07
C ASP A 40 4.16 -14.37 -1.10
N ASP A 41 5.22 -14.51 -0.34
CA ASP A 41 6.26 -13.50 -0.25
C ASP A 41 7.01 -13.31 -1.59
N ASP A 42 7.11 -14.37 -2.39
CA ASP A 42 7.74 -14.31 -3.71
C ASP A 42 6.82 -13.76 -4.80
N ALA A 43 5.51 -13.74 -4.54
CA ALA A 43 4.52 -13.31 -5.53
C ALA A 43 4.73 -11.86 -6.00
N LEU A 44 5.15 -10.97 -5.11
CA LEU A 44 5.42 -9.58 -5.46
C LEU A 44 6.53 -9.45 -6.52
N PHE A 45 7.62 -10.16 -6.34
CA PHE A 45 8.73 -10.16 -7.29
C PHE A 45 8.35 -10.87 -8.59
N ARG A 46 7.74 -12.04 -8.49
CA ARG A 46 7.36 -12.84 -9.65
C ARG A 46 6.35 -12.14 -10.53
N THR A 47 5.33 -11.49 -9.95
CA THR A 47 4.33 -10.75 -10.70
C THR A 47 4.90 -9.48 -11.34
N ASN A 48 5.81 -8.78 -10.67
CA ASN A 48 6.51 -7.63 -11.27
C ASN A 48 7.35 -8.02 -12.50
N LEU A 49 7.89 -9.23 -12.52
CA LEU A 49 8.69 -9.73 -13.64
C LEU A 49 7.84 -10.31 -14.78
N CYS A 50 6.73 -10.95 -14.46
CA CYS A 50 5.97 -11.77 -15.40
C CYS A 50 4.73 -11.08 -15.96
N LEU A 51 4.10 -10.16 -15.24
CA LEU A 51 2.89 -9.48 -15.70
C LEU A 51 3.23 -8.43 -16.76
N ARG A 52 2.56 -8.53 -17.91
CA ARG A 52 2.75 -7.61 -19.04
C ARG A 52 1.73 -6.48 -19.07
N THR A 53 0.51 -6.74 -18.60
CA THR A 53 -0.62 -5.82 -18.64
C THR A 53 -0.64 -4.89 -17.42
N ALA A 54 0.03 -5.28 -16.33
CA ALA A 54 0.10 -4.48 -15.11
C ALA A 54 1.12 -3.34 -15.23
N ASP A 55 0.69 -2.15 -14.85
CA ASP A 55 1.59 -0.99 -14.73
C ASP A 55 2.44 -1.10 -13.46
N ARG A 56 1.80 -1.48 -12.35
CA ARG A 56 2.44 -1.64 -11.04
C ARG A 56 1.76 -2.71 -10.21
N VAL A 57 2.52 -3.35 -9.33
CA VAL A 57 2.00 -4.30 -8.33
C VAL A 57 2.35 -3.80 -6.94
N TYR A 58 1.35 -3.74 -6.06
CA TYR A 58 1.49 -3.28 -4.68
C TYR A 58 1.16 -4.38 -3.68
N LEU A 59 1.82 -4.35 -2.54
CA LEU A 59 1.44 -5.15 -1.39
C LEU A 59 0.38 -4.37 -0.57
N GLN A 60 -0.79 -4.97 -0.37
CA GLN A 60 -1.81 -4.39 0.48
C GLN A 60 -1.50 -4.69 1.95
N LEU A 61 -1.16 -3.68 2.71
CA LEU A 61 -0.81 -3.83 4.13
C LEU A 61 -2.04 -3.88 5.03
N ALA A 62 -3.06 -3.09 4.71
CA ALA A 62 -4.30 -3.06 5.49
C ALA A 62 -5.47 -2.53 4.66
N LYS A 63 -6.67 -2.91 5.08
CA LYS A 63 -7.93 -2.38 4.56
C LYS A 63 -8.86 -2.18 5.74
N TYR A 64 -9.24 -0.94 6.01
CA TYR A 64 -10.10 -0.59 7.12
C TYR A 64 -10.98 0.62 6.77
N SER A 65 -12.07 0.80 7.52
CA SER A 65 -12.95 1.96 7.36
C SER A 65 -12.53 3.05 8.34
N ALA A 66 -12.45 4.28 7.84
CA ALA A 66 -12.16 5.46 8.64
C ALA A 66 -13.10 6.60 8.22
N TYR A 67 -13.83 7.14 9.17
CA TYR A 67 -14.77 8.24 8.93
C TYR A 67 -14.23 9.60 9.37
N ASN A 68 -13.16 9.59 10.16
CA ASN A 68 -12.46 10.77 10.64
C ASN A 68 -10.95 10.55 10.67
N PHE A 69 -10.18 11.60 10.97
CA PHE A 69 -8.73 11.50 11.02
C PHE A 69 -8.21 10.64 12.18
N ASP A 70 -8.93 10.60 13.31
CA ASP A 70 -8.54 9.79 14.45
C ASP A 70 -8.62 8.29 14.13
N GLU A 71 -9.69 7.86 13.47
CA GLU A 71 -9.84 6.48 12.99
C GLU A 71 -8.80 6.13 11.93
N LEU A 72 -8.49 7.07 11.04
CA LEU A 72 -7.42 6.90 10.05
C LEU A 72 -6.06 6.70 10.73
N TYR A 73 -5.74 7.51 11.72
CA TYR A 73 -4.52 7.41 12.49
C TYR A 73 -4.43 6.08 13.25
N ASP A 74 -5.47 5.70 13.97
CA ASP A 74 -5.51 4.46 14.75
C ASP A 74 -5.36 3.22 13.86
N GLY A 75 -6.03 3.20 12.73
CA GLY A 75 -5.91 2.11 11.75
C GLY A 75 -4.51 2.00 11.16
N ALA A 76 -3.89 3.11 10.82
CA ALA A 76 -2.51 3.12 10.32
C ALA A 76 -1.50 2.74 11.43
N TYR A 77 -1.72 3.18 12.66
CA TYR A 77 -0.89 2.83 13.81
C TYR A 77 -0.95 1.34 14.16
N ALA A 78 -2.11 0.70 13.97
CA ALA A 78 -2.30 -0.73 14.25
C ALA A 78 -1.51 -1.65 13.31
N ILE A 79 -1.06 -1.16 12.15
CA ILE A 79 -0.26 -1.94 11.20
C ILE A 79 1.12 -2.21 11.79
N ALA A 80 1.60 -3.46 11.62
CA ALA A 80 2.92 -3.88 12.09
C ALA A 80 4.03 -3.37 11.14
N TRP A 81 4.28 -2.08 11.13
CA TRP A 81 5.27 -1.44 10.26
C TRP A 81 6.68 -1.97 10.46
N GLN A 82 7.02 -2.41 11.68
CA GLN A 82 8.32 -2.98 11.99
C GLN A 82 8.64 -4.24 11.19
N ASP A 83 7.63 -4.96 10.69
CA ASP A 83 7.83 -6.16 9.87
C ASP A 83 8.22 -5.80 8.43
N PHE A 84 7.91 -4.59 7.98
CA PHE A 84 8.15 -4.12 6.62
C PHE A 84 9.28 -3.10 6.53
N LEU A 85 9.56 -2.37 7.60
CA LEU A 85 10.51 -1.28 7.65
C LEU A 85 11.69 -1.62 8.56
N LYS A 86 12.87 -1.15 8.18
CA LYS A 86 14.06 -1.20 9.03
C LYS A 86 14.22 0.13 9.77
N LYS A 87 14.98 0.12 10.87
CA LYS A 87 15.23 1.29 11.71
C LYS A 87 15.70 2.53 10.96
N ASP A 88 16.48 2.34 9.90
CA ASP A 88 17.04 3.42 9.09
C ASP A 88 16.22 3.72 7.82
N THR A 89 15.07 3.05 7.64
CA THR A 89 14.25 3.22 6.45
C THR A 89 13.50 4.55 6.50
N ARG A 90 13.67 5.35 5.47
CA ARG A 90 12.86 6.57 5.27
C ARG A 90 11.55 6.20 4.62
N VAL A 91 10.46 6.71 5.16
CA VAL A 91 9.12 6.44 4.66
C VAL A 91 8.52 7.72 4.07
N VAL A 92 7.99 7.59 2.87
CA VAL A 92 7.23 8.67 2.22
C VAL A 92 5.89 8.15 1.78
N VAL A 93 4.84 8.88 2.11
CA VAL A 93 3.51 8.66 1.58
C VAL A 93 3.40 9.45 0.28
N ASP A 94 3.57 8.75 -0.84
CA ASP A 94 3.68 9.39 -2.15
C ASP A 94 2.33 9.81 -2.72
N LYS A 95 1.39 8.88 -2.80
CA LYS A 95 0.07 9.14 -3.41
C LYS A 95 -1.08 8.80 -2.47
N VAL A 96 -1.95 9.76 -2.30
CA VAL A 96 -3.25 9.57 -1.67
C VAL A 96 -4.30 9.93 -2.72
N ARG A 97 -5.32 9.08 -2.85
CA ARG A 97 -6.45 9.35 -3.73
C ARG A 97 -7.74 9.23 -2.95
N THR A 98 -8.58 10.22 -3.06
CA THR A 98 -9.90 10.25 -2.43
C THR A 98 -11.00 10.21 -3.48
N TYR A 99 -12.05 9.46 -3.20
CA TYR A 99 -13.22 9.39 -4.06
C TYR A 99 -14.48 9.33 -3.19
N LYS A 100 -15.32 10.36 -3.31
CA LYS A 100 -16.57 10.49 -2.55
C LYS A 100 -16.42 10.22 -1.03
N SER A 101 -15.32 10.69 -0.46
CA SER A 101 -15.00 10.50 0.96
C SER A 101 -15.25 11.80 1.73
N LYS A 102 -15.59 11.65 3.01
CA LYS A 102 -15.62 12.78 3.95
C LYS A 102 -14.22 13.34 4.21
N LEU A 103 -13.22 12.46 4.17
CA LEU A 103 -11.80 12.82 4.23
C LEU A 103 -11.33 13.13 2.81
N ASN A 104 -11.43 14.37 2.40
CA ASN A 104 -11.12 14.81 1.03
C ASN A 104 -9.80 15.55 0.88
N SER A 105 -9.16 15.92 1.98
CA SER A 105 -7.84 16.56 1.94
C SER A 105 -6.73 15.54 1.84
N GLU A 106 -6.23 15.28 0.63
CA GLU A 106 -5.15 14.32 0.39
C GLU A 106 -3.89 14.66 1.18
N HIS A 107 -3.55 15.93 1.29
CA HIS A 107 -2.39 16.39 2.05
C HIS A 107 -2.52 16.09 3.55
N SER A 108 -3.70 16.30 4.13
CA SER A 108 -3.96 15.99 5.54
C SER A 108 -3.94 14.50 5.81
N ILE A 109 -4.50 13.69 4.92
CA ILE A 109 -4.44 12.22 5.01
C ILE A 109 -2.99 11.74 4.95
N GLN A 110 -2.22 12.26 4.02
CA GLN A 110 -0.80 11.96 3.86
C GLN A 110 -0.02 12.25 5.14
N GLY A 111 -0.23 13.43 5.73
CA GLY A 111 0.41 13.83 6.98
C GLY A 111 0.04 12.94 8.16
N MET A 112 -1.24 12.55 8.29
CA MET A 112 -1.70 11.68 9.37
C MET A 112 -1.15 10.26 9.26
N VAL A 113 -1.15 9.68 8.07
CA VAL A 113 -0.56 8.35 7.84
C VAL A 113 0.93 8.37 8.13
N HIS A 114 1.65 9.37 7.67
CA HIS A 114 3.07 9.55 7.92
C HIS A 114 3.39 9.66 9.42
N LYS A 115 2.61 10.46 10.15
CA LYS A 115 2.71 10.59 11.60
C LYS A 115 2.45 9.26 12.31
N ALA A 116 1.43 8.51 11.90
CA ALA A 116 1.12 7.20 12.46
C ALA A 116 2.27 6.20 12.27
N ILE A 117 2.85 6.15 11.09
CA ILE A 117 4.00 5.28 10.78
C ILE A 117 5.19 5.62 11.68
N TYR A 118 5.55 6.89 11.78
CA TYR A 118 6.68 7.32 12.61
C TYR A 118 6.43 7.10 14.09
N SER A 119 5.24 7.35 14.60
CA SER A 119 4.88 7.08 15.99
C SER A 119 5.01 5.60 16.32
N LYS A 120 4.50 4.73 15.45
CA LYS A 120 4.59 3.27 15.63
C LYS A 120 6.03 2.78 15.62
N CYS A 121 6.81 3.21 14.65
CA CYS A 121 8.22 2.84 14.55
C CYS A 121 9.04 3.39 15.72
N GLY A 122 8.76 4.62 16.14
CA GLY A 122 9.41 5.23 17.29
C GLY A 122 9.15 4.47 18.59
N ASP A 123 7.92 4.05 18.82
CA ASP A 123 7.52 3.25 19.99
C ASP A 123 8.17 1.86 20.01
N VAL A 124 8.21 1.20 18.85
CA VAL A 124 8.79 -0.16 18.73
C VAL A 124 10.32 -0.13 18.86
N TRP A 125 10.97 0.87 18.29
CA TRP A 125 12.43 0.94 18.28
C TRP A 125 13.02 1.88 19.33
N HIS A 126 12.18 2.47 20.19
CA HIS A 126 12.57 3.41 21.24
C HIS A 126 13.44 4.57 20.73
N MET A 127 13.08 5.12 19.59
CA MET A 127 13.78 6.25 18.97
C MET A 127 13.15 7.57 19.38
N SER A 128 13.99 8.52 19.77
CA SER A 128 13.52 9.88 20.13
C SER A 128 13.17 10.74 18.91
N SER A 129 13.74 10.42 17.75
CA SER A 129 13.43 11.09 16.49
C SER A 129 13.68 10.16 15.32
N MET A 130 12.84 10.27 14.29
CA MET A 130 13.06 9.57 13.03
C MET A 130 13.96 10.40 12.11
N PRO A 131 14.73 9.75 11.20
CA PRO A 131 15.51 10.48 10.22
C PRO A 131 14.60 11.40 9.40
N GLU A 132 14.99 12.64 9.24
CA GLU A 132 14.24 13.58 8.43
C GLU A 132 14.06 13.06 6.99
N THR A 133 12.89 13.29 6.44
CA THR A 133 12.54 12.92 5.07
C THR A 133 13.38 13.70 4.08
N GLY A 134 14.48 13.13 3.65
CA GLY A 134 15.14 13.58 2.43
C GLY A 134 14.37 13.12 1.20
N VAL A 135 14.30 14.00 0.25
CA VAL A 135 13.60 13.91 -1.03
C VAL A 135 13.64 12.53 -1.70
N ARG A 136 12.44 11.99 -1.92
CA ARG A 136 12.03 10.92 -2.84
C ARG A 136 12.49 9.48 -2.56
N PRO A 137 11.56 8.63 -2.21
CA PRO A 137 11.61 7.25 -2.64
C PRO A 137 10.67 6.99 -3.81
N SER A 138 11.09 6.07 -4.61
CA SER A 138 10.41 5.62 -5.81
C SER A 138 9.32 4.56 -5.57
N ALA A 139 8.99 4.23 -4.33
CA ALA A 139 7.98 3.22 -4.05
C ALA A 139 6.79 3.83 -3.32
N PRO A 140 5.61 3.92 -3.96
CA PRO A 140 4.40 4.36 -3.30
C PRO A 140 3.98 3.32 -2.25
N LEU A 141 3.72 3.79 -1.04
CA LEU A 141 2.93 3.01 -0.09
C LEU A 141 1.49 2.99 -0.61
N CYS A 142 0.98 1.80 -0.80
CA CYS A 142 -0.33 1.60 -1.40
C CYS A 142 -1.45 2.22 -0.57
N PRO A 143 -2.31 3.04 -1.14
CA PRO A 143 -3.58 3.37 -0.52
C PRO A 143 -4.56 2.21 -0.59
#